data_0283d0c9f7ba97d81c71d76e965ca8cd
#
_entry.id   0283d0c9f7ba97d81c71d76e965ca8cd
#
_cell.length_a   1.000
_cell.length_b   1.000
_cell.length_c   1.000
_cell.angle_alpha   90.00
_cell.angle_beta   90.00
_cell.angle_gamma   90.00
#
_symmetry.space_group_name_H-M   'P 1'
#
loop_
_entity.id
_entity.type
_entity.pdbx_description
1 polymer ?
#
loop_
_entity_poly.entity_id
_entity_poly.type
_entity_poly.pdbx_seq_one_letter_code
_entity_poly.pdbx_strand_id
1 'polypeptide(L)'
;MKKDFEQKWWHKSVVYQIYPKSFKDTTGTGQGDIKGITQKLDYLKKLGVEVLWLTPMYKSPQNDNGYDISDYYNIDESYGTMEDFEEMLNEAHKRGLKIVMDIVINHSSTENEWFKKSEARDPEFEDFYIWKDPVDGKEPTNWESKFGGNAWQWSEKRGQYYLHLFDVTQADLNWENENVRKKLYEMIRYWLNKGVDGFRFDVINLISKDQRFLNDDGTDTRFVPDGRRYYTDGPRIHEFLKELHKEVFGESDLLTVGEMSSTAIENCIKYSNPDEKELAMTFSFHHLKVDYPNGEKWVKAPFDFVQLKKILSKWQIGMYEGNGWNATFWNNHDQPRALSRFGNDKEYHDESAKMLATVLHGLQGTPYVYQGEEFGMTNPYFDKIEKYRDVESTNIYKILLDRGCSEEEAIEILMQKSRDNSRTPVQWDDSKNAGFTEGTPWISVPENYKEINVKKALEDSNSVFYHYQNLIKLRRNEELLITGRYEDFDIENEKVYAYKRVGENAELIVISNFYGETCEFDVKELNLENASILLSNYIEGPKISNDKIILKPYESIIFKK
;
A
#
# COMPACT_ATOMS: atom_id res chain seq x y z
N MET A 1 3.71 -24.49 -15.48
CA MET A 1 3.80 -24.38 -13.99
C MET A 1 5.25 -24.60 -13.59
N LYS A 2 5.82 -23.79 -12.72
CA LYS A 2 7.10 -24.17 -12.11
C LYS A 2 6.87 -25.48 -11.36
N LYS A 3 7.73 -26.47 -11.57
CA LYS A 3 7.58 -27.84 -11.05
C LYS A 3 7.44 -27.94 -9.53
N ASP A 4 7.76 -26.85 -8.80
CA ASP A 4 7.88 -26.82 -7.33
C ASP A 4 7.11 -25.65 -6.69
N PHE A 5 6.05 -25.11 -7.34
CA PHE A 5 5.23 -24.06 -6.73
C PHE A 5 4.31 -24.65 -5.66
N GLU A 6 4.66 -24.42 -4.40
CA GLU A 6 3.82 -24.75 -3.26
C GLU A 6 2.80 -23.64 -3.02
N GLN A 7 1.53 -23.93 -3.31
CA GLN A 7 0.47 -22.96 -3.14
C GLN A 7 0.10 -22.80 -1.67
N LYS A 8 0.27 -21.59 -1.16
CA LYS A 8 -0.17 -21.16 0.18
C LYS A 8 -1.56 -20.52 0.11
N TRP A 9 -2.26 -20.44 1.24
CA TRP A 9 -3.62 -19.91 1.33
C TRP A 9 -3.73 -18.45 0.85
N TRP A 10 -2.71 -17.61 1.11
CA TRP A 10 -2.70 -16.22 0.69
C TRP A 10 -2.56 -16.00 -0.82
N HIS A 11 -2.11 -17.00 -1.57
CA HIS A 11 -2.02 -16.88 -3.02
C HIS A 11 -3.40 -16.74 -3.69
N LYS A 12 -4.45 -17.37 -3.10
CA LYS A 12 -5.84 -17.25 -3.56
C LYS A 12 -6.61 -16.11 -2.92
N SER A 13 -6.11 -15.59 -1.82
CA SER A 13 -6.80 -14.56 -1.04
C SER A 13 -6.74 -13.18 -1.71
N VAL A 14 -7.67 -12.32 -1.30
CA VAL A 14 -7.65 -10.88 -1.53
C VAL A 14 -7.60 -10.20 -0.17
N VAL A 15 -6.67 -9.27 -0.02
CA VAL A 15 -6.50 -8.49 1.21
C VAL A 15 -7.24 -7.17 1.09
N TYR A 16 -7.99 -6.82 2.11
CA TYR A 16 -8.64 -5.52 2.24
C TYR A 16 -7.92 -4.69 3.28
N GLN A 17 -7.39 -3.53 2.89
CA GLN A 17 -6.72 -2.62 3.80
C GLN A 17 -7.71 -1.69 4.48
N ILE A 18 -7.69 -1.68 5.79
CA ILE A 18 -8.44 -0.75 6.66
C ILE A 18 -7.48 0.29 7.22
N TYR A 19 -7.83 1.56 7.03
CA TYR A 19 -7.26 2.70 7.75
C TYR A 19 -8.24 3.07 8.88
N PRO A 20 -8.04 2.55 10.11
CA PRO A 20 -9.05 2.57 11.18
C PRO A 20 -9.58 3.96 11.47
N LYS A 21 -8.70 4.97 11.49
CA LYS A 21 -9.03 6.37 11.78
C LYS A 21 -10.16 6.94 10.90
N SER A 22 -10.32 6.40 9.68
CA SER A 22 -11.32 6.85 8.70
C SER A 22 -12.30 5.78 8.28
N PHE A 23 -12.37 4.63 8.98
CA PHE A 23 -13.23 3.53 8.56
C PHE A 23 -14.67 3.70 9.06
N LYS A 24 -14.89 3.70 10.39
CA LYS A 24 -16.19 3.93 11.03
C LYS A 24 -16.00 4.36 12.48
N ASP A 25 -16.60 5.46 12.86
CA ASP A 25 -16.67 5.97 14.24
C ASP A 25 -17.98 5.53 14.89
N THR A 26 -17.88 4.94 16.07
CA THR A 26 -19.03 4.53 16.90
C THR A 26 -19.21 5.39 18.15
N THR A 27 -18.23 6.22 18.47
CA THR A 27 -18.17 7.02 19.71
C THR A 27 -18.57 8.48 19.52
N GLY A 28 -18.62 8.95 18.28
CA GLY A 28 -18.91 10.35 17.95
C GLY A 28 -17.72 11.30 18.15
N THR A 29 -16.51 10.77 18.28
CA THR A 29 -15.28 11.56 18.41
C THR A 29 -14.83 12.19 17.11
N GLY A 30 -15.33 11.68 15.98
CA GLY A 30 -14.90 12.07 14.62
C GLY A 30 -13.74 11.25 14.10
N GLN A 31 -13.24 10.29 14.85
CA GLN A 31 -12.24 9.29 14.43
C GLN A 31 -12.85 7.90 14.47
N GLY A 32 -12.49 7.08 13.47
CA GLY A 32 -12.91 5.67 13.45
C GLY A 32 -12.29 4.87 14.59
N ASP A 33 -12.95 3.80 14.98
CA ASP A 33 -12.57 2.96 16.10
C ASP A 33 -12.72 1.46 15.79
N ILE A 34 -12.20 0.61 16.69
CA ILE A 34 -12.18 -0.85 16.53
C ILE A 34 -13.62 -1.41 16.53
N LYS A 35 -14.53 -0.86 17.33
CA LYS A 35 -15.94 -1.27 17.33
C LYS A 35 -16.59 -0.99 15.99
N GLY A 36 -16.21 0.11 15.33
CA GLY A 36 -16.64 0.43 13.96
C GLY A 36 -16.18 -0.62 12.95
N ILE A 37 -14.95 -1.13 13.08
CA ILE A 37 -14.47 -2.25 12.27
C ILE A 37 -15.32 -3.49 12.53
N THR A 38 -15.54 -3.83 13.81
CA THR A 38 -16.36 -5.00 14.22
C THR A 38 -17.76 -4.94 13.62
N GLN A 39 -18.41 -3.76 13.64
CA GLN A 39 -19.74 -3.56 13.04
C GLN A 39 -19.78 -3.80 11.53
N LYS A 40 -18.67 -3.66 10.84
CA LYS A 40 -18.60 -3.75 9.37
C LYS A 40 -18.01 -5.08 8.85
N LEU A 41 -17.70 -6.04 9.71
CA LEU A 41 -17.16 -7.35 9.32
C LEU A 41 -18.09 -8.12 8.36
N ASP A 42 -19.42 -8.02 8.54
CA ASP A 42 -20.38 -8.67 7.64
C ASP A 42 -20.39 -8.05 6.23
N TYR A 43 -20.18 -6.73 6.14
CA TYR A 43 -19.98 -6.06 4.85
C TYR A 43 -18.72 -6.57 4.13
N LEU A 44 -17.61 -6.67 4.85
CA LEU A 44 -16.34 -7.17 4.31
C LEU A 44 -16.46 -8.64 3.89
N LYS A 45 -17.14 -9.45 4.71
CA LYS A 45 -17.46 -10.84 4.34
C LYS A 45 -18.34 -10.93 3.10
N LYS A 46 -19.33 -10.04 2.96
CA LYS A 46 -20.19 -9.96 1.76
C LYS A 46 -19.39 -9.59 0.51
N LEU A 47 -18.44 -8.64 0.61
CA LEU A 47 -17.53 -8.30 -0.49
C LEU A 47 -16.75 -9.54 -0.96
N GLY A 48 -16.40 -10.42 -0.03
CA GLY A 48 -15.76 -11.68 -0.31
C GLY A 48 -14.27 -11.73 0.03
N VAL A 49 -13.69 -10.67 0.58
CA VAL A 49 -12.29 -10.68 1.03
C VAL A 49 -12.07 -11.68 2.17
N GLU A 50 -10.86 -12.17 2.31
CA GLU A 50 -10.50 -13.14 3.34
C GLU A 50 -9.55 -12.59 4.39
N VAL A 51 -8.86 -11.51 4.08
CA VAL A 51 -7.80 -10.94 4.93
C VAL A 51 -8.05 -9.45 5.10
N LEU A 52 -7.95 -8.99 6.33
CA LEU A 52 -8.03 -7.57 6.69
C LEU A 52 -6.65 -7.11 7.17
N TRP A 53 -6.03 -6.19 6.46
CA TRP A 53 -4.83 -5.50 6.92
C TRP A 53 -5.22 -4.20 7.61
N LEU A 54 -4.84 -4.07 8.88
CA LEU A 54 -5.12 -2.90 9.71
C LEU A 54 -3.86 -2.04 9.82
N THR A 55 -3.93 -0.76 9.47
CA THR A 55 -2.83 0.17 9.74
C THR A 55 -2.65 0.36 11.25
N PRO A 56 -1.52 0.91 11.75
CA PRO A 56 -1.19 0.86 13.16
C PRO A 56 -2.27 1.42 14.08
N MET A 57 -2.63 0.65 15.10
CA MET A 57 -3.54 1.06 16.18
C MET A 57 -2.87 1.03 17.56
N TYR A 58 -1.54 0.91 17.58
CA TYR A 58 -0.74 0.95 18.81
C TYR A 58 -0.75 2.34 19.42
N LYS A 59 -0.40 2.44 20.71
CA LYS A 59 -0.24 3.73 21.39
C LYS A 59 0.74 4.62 20.62
N SER A 60 0.29 5.84 20.29
CA SER A 60 1.02 6.78 19.45
C SER A 60 0.65 8.22 19.75
N PRO A 61 1.61 9.16 19.75
CA PRO A 61 1.32 10.60 19.75
C PRO A 61 0.57 11.07 18.50
N GLN A 62 0.44 10.23 17.47
CA GLN A 62 -0.26 10.50 16.22
C GLN A 62 0.36 11.61 15.35
N ASN A 63 1.67 11.88 15.49
CA ASN A 63 2.37 12.87 14.65
C ASN A 63 2.45 12.42 13.19
N ASP A 64 2.56 11.10 12.96
CA ASP A 64 2.41 10.46 11.65
C ASP A 64 1.29 9.42 11.65
N ASN A 65 0.13 9.80 12.22
CA ASN A 65 -1.11 9.01 12.17
C ASN A 65 -0.94 7.53 12.58
N GLY A 66 -0.15 7.27 13.64
CA GLY A 66 0.06 5.95 14.22
C GLY A 66 1.36 5.27 13.84
N TYR A 67 2.11 5.76 12.84
CA TYR A 67 3.41 5.23 12.47
C TYR A 67 4.56 5.69 13.39
N ASP A 68 4.28 6.60 14.33
CA ASP A 68 5.14 7.03 15.44
C ASP A 68 4.73 6.29 16.73
N ILE A 69 5.13 5.01 16.87
CA ILE A 69 4.66 4.13 17.94
C ILE A 69 5.39 4.42 19.25
N SER A 70 4.63 4.78 20.30
CA SER A 70 5.17 5.01 21.65
C SER A 70 5.08 3.77 22.56
N ASP A 71 4.16 2.84 22.29
CA ASP A 71 4.03 1.57 23.01
C ASP A 71 3.49 0.50 22.07
N TYR A 72 4.28 -0.54 21.82
CA TYR A 72 3.96 -1.64 20.92
C TYR A 72 2.99 -2.68 21.49
N TYR A 73 2.72 -2.67 22.80
CA TYR A 73 1.94 -3.71 23.48
C TYR A 73 0.51 -3.32 23.79
N ASN A 74 0.18 -2.06 23.64
CA ASN A 74 -1.14 -1.53 23.94
C ASN A 74 -1.80 -0.85 22.73
N ILE A 75 -3.13 -0.94 22.69
CA ILE A 75 -3.97 -0.22 21.74
C ILE A 75 -4.05 1.26 22.17
N ASP A 76 -4.04 2.16 21.20
CA ASP A 76 -4.26 3.58 21.43
C ASP A 76 -5.71 3.83 21.84
N GLU A 77 -5.90 4.63 22.89
CA GLU A 77 -7.21 4.91 23.49
C GLU A 77 -8.20 5.56 22.50
N SER A 78 -7.68 6.25 21.47
CA SER A 78 -8.52 6.83 20.41
C SER A 78 -9.20 5.79 19.53
N TYR A 79 -8.64 4.57 19.44
CA TYR A 79 -9.23 3.46 18.70
C TYR A 79 -10.05 2.50 19.56
N GLY A 80 -9.84 2.50 20.87
CA GLY A 80 -10.53 1.61 21.81
C GLY A 80 -9.59 0.95 22.80
N THR A 81 -9.97 -0.23 23.28
CA THR A 81 -9.23 -1.00 24.28
C THR A 81 -8.65 -2.28 23.70
N MET A 82 -7.80 -2.97 24.48
CA MET A 82 -7.31 -4.30 24.12
C MET A 82 -8.45 -5.31 24.02
N GLU A 83 -9.45 -5.20 24.90
CA GLU A 83 -10.64 -6.04 24.88
C GLU A 83 -11.45 -5.83 23.59
N ASP A 84 -11.60 -4.59 23.12
CA ASP A 84 -12.24 -4.29 21.83
C ASP A 84 -11.48 -4.92 20.66
N PHE A 85 -10.14 -4.92 20.71
CA PHE A 85 -9.30 -5.57 19.70
C PHE A 85 -9.47 -7.09 19.71
N GLU A 86 -9.44 -7.71 20.90
CA GLU A 86 -9.62 -9.16 21.03
C GLU A 86 -11.04 -9.60 20.60
N GLU A 87 -12.06 -8.80 20.90
CA GLU A 87 -13.42 -9.03 20.40
C GLU A 87 -13.46 -8.95 18.86
N MET A 88 -12.89 -7.90 18.27
CA MET A 88 -12.84 -7.73 16.82
C MET A 88 -12.11 -8.90 16.14
N LEU A 89 -10.98 -9.34 16.67
CA LEU A 89 -10.21 -10.48 16.18
C LEU A 89 -11.04 -11.78 16.21
N ASN A 90 -11.71 -12.05 17.34
CA ASN A 90 -12.58 -13.22 17.50
C ASN A 90 -13.77 -13.17 16.52
N GLU A 91 -14.42 -12.02 16.38
CA GLU A 91 -15.56 -11.84 15.46
C GLU A 91 -15.14 -11.95 13.99
N ALA A 92 -13.93 -11.50 13.63
CA ALA A 92 -13.34 -11.70 12.31
C ALA A 92 -13.12 -13.20 12.03
N HIS A 93 -12.48 -13.91 12.96
CA HIS A 93 -12.23 -15.35 12.84
C HIS A 93 -13.51 -16.19 12.73
N LYS A 94 -14.56 -15.88 13.52
CA LYS A 94 -15.87 -16.53 13.38
C LYS A 94 -16.46 -16.41 11.98
N ARG A 95 -16.13 -15.35 11.24
CA ARG A 95 -16.55 -15.11 9.86
C ARG A 95 -15.57 -15.70 8.83
N GLY A 96 -14.49 -16.32 9.28
CA GLY A 96 -13.40 -16.82 8.43
C GLY A 96 -12.57 -15.70 7.79
N LEU A 97 -12.53 -14.53 8.43
CA LEU A 97 -11.65 -13.42 8.09
C LEU A 97 -10.37 -13.51 8.90
N LYS A 98 -9.23 -13.25 8.29
CA LYS A 98 -7.91 -13.24 8.90
C LYS A 98 -7.47 -11.79 9.15
N ILE A 99 -6.70 -11.58 10.21
CA ILE A 99 -6.22 -10.26 10.60
C ILE A 99 -4.70 -10.17 10.39
N VAL A 100 -4.28 -9.19 9.61
CA VAL A 100 -2.87 -8.80 9.39
C VAL A 100 -2.66 -7.43 10.03
N MET A 101 -1.73 -7.34 10.96
CA MET A 101 -1.38 -6.08 11.62
C MET A 101 -0.19 -5.42 10.92
N ASP A 102 -0.18 -4.10 10.94
CA ASP A 102 0.96 -3.30 10.52
C ASP A 102 2.03 -3.28 11.62
N ILE A 103 3.28 -3.51 11.27
CA ILE A 103 4.42 -3.51 12.21
C ILE A 103 5.47 -2.50 11.73
N VAL A 104 5.73 -1.50 12.56
CA VAL A 104 6.73 -0.47 12.32
C VAL A 104 7.96 -0.79 13.16
N ILE A 105 9.02 -1.30 12.54
CA ILE A 105 10.24 -1.73 13.21
C ILE A 105 11.52 -1.14 12.64
N ASN A 106 11.41 -0.20 11.68
CA ASN A 106 12.52 0.64 11.28
C ASN A 106 12.78 1.75 12.30
N HIS A 107 11.72 2.30 12.89
CA HIS A 107 11.77 3.42 13.83
C HIS A 107 10.68 3.28 14.90
N SER A 108 10.75 4.10 15.93
CA SER A 108 9.67 4.30 16.90
C SER A 108 9.51 5.78 17.24
N SER A 109 8.42 6.12 17.94
CA SER A 109 8.25 7.47 18.47
C SER A 109 9.40 7.84 19.44
N THR A 110 9.79 9.11 19.45
CA THR A 110 10.64 9.68 20.52
C THR A 110 9.95 9.69 21.88
N GLU A 111 8.63 9.50 21.92
CA GLU A 111 7.86 9.27 23.16
C GLU A 111 7.91 7.82 23.67
N ASN A 112 8.50 6.88 22.91
CA ASN A 112 8.68 5.50 23.33
C ASN A 112 9.66 5.43 24.52
N GLU A 113 9.35 4.58 25.50
CA GLU A 113 10.19 4.39 26.68
C GLU A 113 11.62 3.94 26.32
N TRP A 114 11.77 3.17 25.25
CA TRP A 114 13.11 2.77 24.79
C TRP A 114 13.93 3.99 24.34
N PHE A 115 13.30 4.95 23.64
CA PHE A 115 13.99 6.17 23.21
C PHE A 115 14.37 7.04 24.41
N LYS A 116 13.44 7.29 25.35
CA LYS A 116 13.69 8.09 26.55
C LYS A 116 14.82 7.54 27.40
N LYS A 117 14.89 6.22 27.54
CA LYS A 117 15.99 5.53 28.25
C LYS A 117 17.30 5.62 27.48
N SER A 118 17.26 5.40 26.15
CA SER A 118 18.44 5.54 25.28
C SER A 118 19.00 6.97 25.33
N GLU A 119 18.13 7.97 25.23
CA GLU A 119 18.50 9.38 25.35
C GLU A 119 19.13 9.70 26.73
N ALA A 120 18.64 9.07 27.80
CA ALA A 120 19.18 9.21 29.15
C ALA A 120 20.44 8.37 29.40
N ARG A 121 20.95 7.64 28.40
CA ARG A 121 22.10 6.72 28.49
C ARG A 121 21.92 5.59 29.53
N ASP A 122 20.69 5.07 29.65
CA ASP A 122 20.42 3.85 30.40
C ASP A 122 21.24 2.71 29.78
N PRO A 123 22.05 1.97 30.58
CA PRO A 123 22.97 0.97 30.05
C PRO A 123 22.32 -0.16 29.22
N GLU A 124 21.06 -0.52 29.52
CA GLU A 124 20.32 -1.52 28.73
C GLU A 124 19.90 -0.99 27.38
N PHE A 125 19.58 0.31 27.29
CA PHE A 125 18.97 0.94 26.12
C PHE A 125 19.92 1.92 25.40
N GLU A 126 21.15 2.09 25.83
CA GLU A 126 22.07 3.14 25.36
C GLU A 126 22.16 3.17 23.82
N ASP A 127 22.29 2.01 23.17
CA ASP A 127 22.48 1.86 21.74
C ASP A 127 21.23 1.31 21.01
N PHE A 128 20.04 1.52 21.55
CA PHE A 128 18.79 1.07 20.90
C PHE A 128 18.45 1.88 19.64
N TYR A 129 18.91 3.12 19.58
CA TYR A 129 18.73 4.01 18.43
C TYR A 129 20.08 4.39 17.83
N ILE A 130 20.05 4.95 16.64
CA ILE A 130 21.27 5.35 15.93
C ILE A 130 21.66 6.74 16.38
N TRP A 131 22.67 6.82 17.26
CA TRP A 131 23.25 8.04 17.78
C TRP A 131 24.61 8.30 17.18
N LYS A 132 24.94 9.57 16.87
CA LYS A 132 26.25 10.00 16.36
C LYS A 132 26.67 11.32 16.98
N ASP A 133 27.98 11.46 17.19
CA ASP A 133 28.58 12.73 17.56
C ASP A 133 28.54 13.74 16.40
N PRO A 134 28.55 15.04 16.70
CA PRO A 134 28.70 16.06 15.67
C PRO A 134 29.97 15.86 14.84
N VAL A 135 29.89 16.11 13.54
CA VAL A 135 31.07 16.18 12.66
C VAL A 135 31.32 17.63 12.33
N ASP A 136 32.47 18.15 12.74
CA ASP A 136 32.83 19.59 12.62
C ASP A 136 31.74 20.54 13.17
N GLY A 137 31.07 20.11 14.25
CA GLY A 137 30.02 20.89 14.90
C GLY A 137 28.68 20.93 14.16
N LYS A 138 28.49 20.06 13.18
CA LYS A 138 27.29 19.91 12.35
C LYS A 138 26.73 18.50 12.40
N GLU A 139 25.66 18.28 11.64
CA GLU A 139 25.04 16.98 11.45
C GLU A 139 26.06 15.94 10.95
N PRO A 140 25.93 14.66 11.36
CA PRO A 140 26.88 13.58 11.00
C PRO A 140 27.03 13.34 9.51
N THR A 141 25.93 13.48 8.75
CA THR A 141 25.91 13.33 7.28
C THR A 141 24.94 14.32 6.64
N ASN A 142 24.98 14.41 5.31
CA ASN A 142 24.06 15.19 4.50
C ASN A 142 22.77 14.43 4.12
N TRP A 143 22.43 13.37 4.84
CA TRP A 143 21.21 12.62 4.53
C TRP A 143 19.97 13.47 4.79
N GLU A 144 18.96 13.28 3.93
CA GLU A 144 17.68 13.98 4.03
C GLU A 144 16.58 13.07 4.54
N SER A 145 15.70 13.63 5.36
CA SER A 145 14.46 12.99 5.77
C SER A 145 13.49 12.85 4.59
N LYS A 146 12.72 11.77 4.56
CA LYS A 146 11.64 11.55 3.59
C LYS A 146 10.56 12.64 3.65
N PHE A 147 10.41 13.30 4.79
CA PHE A 147 9.46 14.39 5.02
C PHE A 147 10.09 15.78 4.93
N GLY A 148 11.33 15.86 4.44
CA GLY A 148 12.07 17.08 4.22
C GLY A 148 12.98 17.47 5.37
N GLY A 149 14.05 18.20 5.05
CA GLY A 149 15.09 18.60 5.99
C GLY A 149 16.14 17.53 6.21
N ASN A 150 17.11 17.81 7.12
CA ASN A 150 18.17 16.86 7.44
C ASN A 150 17.62 15.66 8.22
N ALA A 151 18.18 14.48 8.02
CA ALA A 151 17.77 13.24 8.70
C ALA A 151 18.35 13.09 10.11
N TRP A 152 19.04 14.09 10.63
CA TRP A 152 19.66 14.08 11.95
C TRP A 152 19.10 15.18 12.84
N GLN A 153 18.68 14.81 14.06
CA GLN A 153 18.17 15.76 15.06
C GLN A 153 19.06 15.75 16.28
N TRP A 154 19.44 16.95 16.74
CA TRP A 154 20.22 17.13 17.97
C TRP A 154 19.38 16.88 19.22
N SER A 155 19.91 16.06 20.16
CA SER A 155 19.38 15.92 21.51
C SER A 155 20.28 16.66 22.51
N GLU A 156 19.76 17.74 23.08
CA GLU A 156 20.45 18.49 24.14
C GLU A 156 20.75 17.62 25.37
N LYS A 157 19.81 16.71 25.71
CA LYS A 157 19.92 15.84 26.87
C LYS A 157 21.04 14.81 26.72
N ARG A 158 21.20 14.27 25.51
CA ARG A 158 22.24 13.27 25.24
C ARG A 158 23.55 13.87 24.75
N GLY A 159 23.51 15.05 24.12
CA GLY A 159 24.66 15.70 23.49
C GLY A 159 25.12 14.99 22.22
N GLN A 160 24.19 14.36 21.50
CA GLN A 160 24.43 13.64 20.24
C GLN A 160 23.25 13.87 19.29
N TYR A 161 23.47 13.59 18.00
CA TYR A 161 22.40 13.51 17.00
C TYR A 161 21.82 12.10 16.96
N TYR A 162 20.49 11.98 16.80
CA TYR A 162 19.85 10.74 16.42
C TYR A 162 19.37 10.77 14.98
N LEU A 163 19.37 9.60 14.31
CA LEU A 163 18.87 9.45 12.96
C LEU A 163 17.34 9.36 12.95
N HIS A 164 16.69 10.06 12.01
CA HIS A 164 15.28 9.92 11.68
C HIS A 164 15.07 10.01 10.15
N LEU A 165 14.75 8.91 9.51
CA LEU A 165 14.52 8.88 8.06
C LEU A 165 13.15 9.45 7.67
N PHE A 166 12.25 9.65 8.64
CA PHE A 166 10.90 10.19 8.49
C PHE A 166 10.72 11.43 9.36
N ASP A 167 9.59 11.58 10.07
CA ASP A 167 9.41 12.74 10.94
C ASP A 167 10.49 12.80 12.05
N VAL A 168 10.78 14.01 12.50
CA VAL A 168 11.73 14.25 13.60
C VAL A 168 11.36 13.47 14.88
N THR A 169 10.08 13.13 15.04
CA THR A 169 9.57 12.34 16.17
C THR A 169 9.64 10.82 15.96
N GLN A 170 10.22 10.35 14.84
CA GLN A 170 10.33 8.93 14.47
C GLN A 170 11.82 8.51 14.41
N ALA A 171 12.41 8.23 15.57
CA ALA A 171 13.83 7.86 15.68
C ALA A 171 14.11 6.45 15.15
N ASP A 172 15.14 6.30 14.32
CA ASP A 172 15.54 5.03 13.71
C ASP A 172 16.17 4.08 14.73
N LEU A 173 15.64 2.86 14.79
CA LEU A 173 16.15 1.78 15.66
C LEU A 173 17.47 1.23 15.14
N ASN A 174 18.36 0.90 16.07
CA ASN A 174 19.67 0.32 15.76
C ASN A 174 19.59 -1.21 15.61
N TRP A 175 19.32 -1.68 14.40
CA TRP A 175 19.23 -3.13 14.10
C TRP A 175 20.56 -3.88 14.23
N GLU A 176 21.70 -3.19 14.29
CA GLU A 176 22.98 -3.82 14.60
C GLU A 176 23.01 -4.35 16.05
N ASN A 177 22.24 -3.75 16.95
CA ASN A 177 22.13 -4.18 18.34
C ASN A 177 21.20 -5.40 18.46
N GLU A 178 21.77 -6.53 18.89
CA GLU A 178 21.02 -7.79 19.08
C GLU A 178 19.88 -7.65 20.10
N ASN A 179 20.02 -6.82 21.13
CA ASN A 179 18.97 -6.61 22.13
C ASN A 179 17.76 -5.88 21.53
N VAL A 180 17.97 -4.97 20.57
CA VAL A 180 16.87 -4.36 19.81
C VAL A 180 16.11 -5.44 19.05
N ARG A 181 16.81 -6.29 18.29
CA ARG A 181 16.16 -7.37 17.53
C ARG A 181 15.38 -8.32 18.44
N LYS A 182 15.96 -8.75 19.57
CA LYS A 182 15.28 -9.61 20.55
C LYS A 182 13.98 -8.96 21.08
N LYS A 183 14.00 -7.69 21.45
CA LYS A 183 12.80 -6.96 21.91
C LYS A 183 11.74 -6.87 20.83
N LEU A 184 12.14 -6.62 19.58
CA LEU A 184 11.20 -6.60 18.45
C LEU A 184 10.60 -8.00 18.20
N TYR A 185 11.39 -9.07 18.28
CA TYR A 185 10.89 -10.45 18.12
C TYR A 185 9.93 -10.85 19.26
N GLU A 186 10.22 -10.45 20.51
CA GLU A 186 9.31 -10.63 21.64
C GLU A 186 7.96 -9.93 21.40
N MET A 187 8.00 -8.71 20.88
CA MET A 187 6.81 -7.92 20.57
C MET A 187 5.98 -8.57 19.46
N ILE A 188 6.59 -9.02 18.37
CA ILE A 188 5.87 -9.69 17.28
C ILE A 188 5.25 -11.00 17.79
N ARG A 189 5.99 -11.81 18.57
CA ARG A 189 5.44 -13.02 19.20
C ARG A 189 4.25 -12.73 20.14
N TYR A 190 4.27 -11.60 20.85
CA TYR A 190 3.12 -11.19 21.68
C TYR A 190 1.85 -11.08 20.86
N TRP A 191 1.90 -10.43 19.70
CA TRP A 191 0.73 -10.31 18.81
C TRP A 191 0.33 -11.62 18.15
N LEU A 192 1.29 -12.48 17.78
CA LEU A 192 1.00 -13.85 17.31
C LEU A 192 0.27 -14.66 18.37
N ASN A 193 0.69 -14.58 19.62
CA ASN A 193 0.05 -15.28 20.73
C ASN A 193 -1.38 -14.77 21.01
N LYS A 194 -1.73 -13.56 20.59
CA LYS A 194 -3.11 -13.06 20.60
C LYS A 194 -3.96 -13.62 19.45
N GLY A 195 -3.35 -14.24 18.45
CA GLY A 195 -4.06 -14.90 17.34
C GLY A 195 -4.06 -14.12 16.03
N VAL A 196 -3.17 -13.14 15.87
CA VAL A 196 -3.01 -12.42 14.59
C VAL A 196 -2.48 -13.36 13.51
N ASP A 197 -3.00 -13.28 12.27
CA ASP A 197 -2.73 -14.21 11.18
C ASP A 197 -1.55 -13.80 10.29
N GLY A 198 -0.96 -12.65 10.55
CA GLY A 198 0.16 -12.15 9.76
C GLY A 198 0.51 -10.70 10.03
N PHE A 199 1.50 -10.21 9.29
CA PHE A 199 2.02 -8.85 9.45
C PHE A 199 2.36 -8.20 8.12
N ARG A 200 2.07 -6.90 8.04
CA ARG A 200 2.68 -6.00 7.05
C ARG A 200 3.80 -5.23 7.74
N PHE A 201 4.98 -5.30 7.18
CA PHE A 201 6.16 -4.63 7.71
C PHE A 201 6.38 -3.31 6.99
N ASP A 202 6.29 -2.23 7.77
CA ASP A 202 6.51 -0.88 7.30
C ASP A 202 7.96 -0.65 6.92
N VAL A 203 8.21 -0.15 5.71
CA VAL A 203 9.54 0.19 5.15
C VAL A 203 10.68 -0.77 5.56
N ILE A 204 10.38 -2.05 5.58
CA ILE A 204 11.26 -3.08 6.17
C ILE A 204 12.64 -3.17 5.49
N ASN A 205 12.76 -2.76 4.24
CA ASN A 205 14.03 -2.76 3.53
C ASN A 205 14.98 -1.62 3.93
N LEU A 206 14.57 -0.76 4.88
CA LEU A 206 15.39 0.34 5.39
C LEU A 206 16.08 0.02 6.73
N ILE A 207 15.79 -1.11 7.36
CA ILE A 207 16.30 -1.44 8.72
C ILE A 207 17.83 -1.61 8.80
N SER A 208 18.47 -2.01 7.69
CA SER A 208 19.92 -2.16 7.61
C SER A 208 20.56 -0.91 7.01
N LYS A 209 21.41 -0.22 7.77
CA LYS A 209 22.16 0.96 7.33
C LYS A 209 23.63 0.62 7.14
N ASP A 210 24.28 1.30 6.19
CA ASP A 210 25.75 1.24 6.06
C ASP A 210 26.38 1.93 7.26
N GLN A 211 27.11 1.17 8.08
CA GLN A 211 27.66 1.63 9.35
C GLN A 211 28.80 2.66 9.22
N ARG A 212 29.25 2.93 8.01
CA ARG A 212 30.23 4.00 7.74
C ARG A 212 29.61 5.38 7.81
N PHE A 213 28.30 5.51 7.63
CA PHE A 213 27.55 6.79 7.65
C PHE A 213 28.25 7.88 6.81
N LEU A 214 28.45 7.60 5.52
CA LEU A 214 29.13 8.51 4.61
C LEU A 214 28.15 9.56 4.06
N ASN A 215 28.68 10.74 3.73
CA ASN A 215 27.93 11.74 2.96
C ASN A 215 27.59 11.17 1.57
N ASP A 216 26.40 11.49 1.11
CA ASP A 216 25.99 11.18 -0.25
C ASP A 216 26.60 12.23 -1.22
N ASP A 217 27.52 11.78 -2.08
CA ASP A 217 28.22 12.61 -3.05
C ASP A 217 27.53 12.66 -4.43
N GLY A 218 26.37 12.01 -4.56
CA GLY A 218 25.60 11.96 -5.80
C GLY A 218 26.27 11.18 -6.94
N THR A 219 27.31 10.40 -6.67
CA THR A 219 28.01 9.63 -7.72
C THR A 219 27.21 8.43 -8.21
N ASP A 220 26.31 7.88 -7.38
CA ASP A 220 25.40 6.81 -7.76
C ASP A 220 24.10 7.37 -8.34
N THR A 221 24.05 7.53 -9.65
CA THR A 221 22.91 8.11 -10.37
C THR A 221 21.63 7.25 -10.36
N ARG A 222 21.68 6.04 -9.79
CA ARG A 222 20.48 5.21 -9.58
C ARG A 222 19.58 5.76 -8.48
N PHE A 223 20.14 6.57 -7.58
CA PHE A 223 19.44 7.17 -6.45
C PHE A 223 19.48 8.69 -6.52
N VAL A 224 18.46 9.31 -5.92
CA VAL A 224 18.54 10.72 -5.56
C VAL A 224 19.64 10.89 -4.51
N PRO A 225 20.47 11.95 -4.55
CA PRO A 225 21.60 12.12 -3.62
C PRO A 225 21.16 12.63 -2.23
N ASP A 226 20.28 11.87 -1.59
CA ASP A 226 19.68 12.17 -0.28
C ASP A 226 20.07 11.16 0.82
N GLY A 227 21.10 10.37 0.58
CA GLY A 227 21.59 9.34 1.51
C GLY A 227 20.94 7.98 1.34
N ARG A 228 19.84 7.86 0.56
CA ARG A 228 19.05 6.60 0.46
C ARG A 228 19.86 5.40 -0.01
N ARG A 229 20.93 5.59 -0.78
CA ARG A 229 21.82 4.50 -1.22
C ARG A 229 22.54 3.78 -0.07
N TYR A 230 22.62 4.39 1.11
CA TYR A 230 23.30 3.83 2.28
C TYR A 230 22.35 3.11 3.24
N TYR A 231 21.04 3.21 3.03
CA TYR A 231 20.07 2.56 3.90
C TYR A 231 18.95 1.80 3.15
N THR A 232 18.86 1.92 1.83
CA THR A 232 17.90 1.13 1.03
C THR A 232 18.53 -0.22 0.69
N ASP A 233 17.85 -1.31 1.03
CA ASP A 233 18.35 -2.68 0.83
C ASP A 233 19.79 -2.83 1.36
N GLY A 234 20.03 -2.36 2.58
CA GLY A 234 21.36 -2.22 3.16
C GLY A 234 22.10 -3.55 3.38
N PRO A 235 23.37 -3.50 3.78
CA PRO A 235 24.29 -4.66 3.65
C PRO A 235 23.87 -5.92 4.40
N ARG A 236 23.14 -5.80 5.52
CA ARG A 236 22.72 -6.93 6.36
C ARG A 236 21.22 -7.22 6.30
N ILE A 237 20.48 -6.61 5.35
CA ILE A 237 19.02 -6.71 5.30
C ILE A 237 18.53 -8.17 5.24
N HIS A 238 19.10 -8.97 4.35
CA HIS A 238 18.72 -10.37 4.20
C HIS A 238 19.11 -11.22 5.43
N GLU A 239 20.21 -10.91 6.10
CA GLU A 239 20.60 -11.54 7.36
C GLU A 239 19.55 -11.29 8.44
N PHE A 240 19.14 -10.04 8.62
CA PHE A 240 18.13 -9.65 9.61
C PHE A 240 16.75 -10.27 9.32
N LEU A 241 16.34 -10.33 8.06
CA LEU A 241 15.06 -10.93 7.71
C LEU A 241 15.06 -12.45 7.88
N LYS A 242 16.15 -13.14 7.54
CA LYS A 242 16.32 -14.58 7.82
C LYS A 242 16.35 -14.88 9.32
N GLU A 243 17.00 -14.02 10.12
CA GLU A 243 16.97 -14.12 11.58
C GLU A 243 15.53 -13.92 12.10
N LEU A 244 14.82 -12.88 11.64
CA LEU A 244 13.42 -12.64 12.00
C LEU A 244 12.53 -13.84 11.65
N HIS A 245 12.68 -14.38 10.43
CA HIS A 245 11.91 -15.55 10.00
C HIS A 245 12.19 -16.74 10.94
N LYS A 246 13.45 -17.07 11.17
CA LYS A 246 13.86 -18.19 12.02
C LYS A 246 13.36 -18.05 13.46
N GLU A 247 13.50 -16.87 14.05
CA GLU A 247 13.21 -16.63 15.46
C GLU A 247 11.71 -16.43 15.75
N VAL A 248 10.91 -15.97 14.75
CA VAL A 248 9.52 -15.57 14.98
C VAL A 248 8.53 -16.41 14.17
N PHE A 249 8.76 -16.59 12.88
CA PHE A 249 7.77 -17.23 11.99
C PHE A 249 7.96 -18.74 11.93
N GLY A 250 9.20 -19.24 11.85
CA GLY A 250 9.52 -20.66 11.73
C GLY A 250 8.79 -21.29 10.54
N GLU A 251 8.12 -22.40 10.80
CA GLU A 251 7.28 -23.11 9.82
C GLU A 251 5.80 -22.69 9.88
N SER A 252 5.49 -21.56 10.53
CA SER A 252 4.12 -21.07 10.65
C SER A 252 3.58 -20.59 9.30
N ASP A 253 2.31 -20.86 9.03
CA ASP A 253 1.63 -20.50 7.78
C ASP A 253 1.05 -19.06 7.88
N LEU A 254 1.94 -18.08 8.09
CA LEU A 254 1.61 -16.66 8.29
C LEU A 254 1.74 -15.86 6.99
N LEU A 255 0.82 -14.92 6.79
CA LEU A 255 0.98 -13.92 5.74
C LEU A 255 1.95 -12.85 6.24
N THR A 256 3.09 -12.69 5.55
CA THR A 256 4.05 -11.62 5.80
C THR A 256 4.26 -10.82 4.53
N VAL A 257 4.03 -9.52 4.59
CA VAL A 257 4.26 -8.64 3.44
C VAL A 257 5.18 -7.49 3.81
N GLY A 258 6.20 -7.27 3.01
CA GLY A 258 7.15 -6.17 3.21
C GLY A 258 6.84 -4.99 2.30
N GLU A 259 6.81 -3.80 2.88
CA GLU A 259 6.84 -2.57 2.12
C GLU A 259 8.27 -2.23 1.72
N MET A 260 8.51 -2.12 0.40
CA MET A 260 9.84 -1.91 -0.16
C MET A 260 9.97 -0.50 -0.74
N SER A 261 10.65 0.36 -0.01
CA SER A 261 10.95 1.72 -0.48
C SER A 261 12.15 1.72 -1.43
N SER A 262 11.98 2.27 -2.64
CA SER A 262 13.09 2.52 -3.61
C SER A 262 13.99 1.31 -3.94
N THR A 263 13.45 0.10 -3.84
CA THR A 263 14.15 -1.17 -4.05
C THR A 263 14.34 -1.53 -5.53
N ALA A 264 15.13 -2.58 -5.80
CA ALA A 264 15.24 -3.21 -7.11
C ALA A 264 14.46 -4.54 -7.14
N ILE A 265 14.08 -5.00 -8.35
CA ILE A 265 13.33 -6.24 -8.52
C ILE A 265 14.09 -7.46 -8.02
N GLU A 266 15.41 -7.46 -8.20
CA GLU A 266 16.30 -8.53 -7.76
C GLU A 266 16.25 -8.71 -6.23
N ASN A 267 16.10 -7.62 -5.48
CA ASN A 267 15.92 -7.67 -4.03
C ASN A 267 14.52 -8.15 -3.66
N CYS A 268 13.46 -7.67 -4.35
CA CYS A 268 12.09 -8.14 -4.10
C CYS A 268 11.93 -9.64 -4.35
N ILE A 269 12.63 -10.17 -5.36
CA ILE A 269 12.71 -11.62 -5.59
C ILE A 269 13.28 -12.32 -4.36
N LYS A 270 14.42 -11.88 -3.83
CA LYS A 270 15.03 -12.48 -2.64
C LYS A 270 14.12 -12.39 -1.41
N TYR A 271 13.53 -11.22 -1.15
CA TYR A 271 12.63 -11.01 -0.02
C TYR A 271 11.43 -11.97 -0.01
N SER A 272 10.92 -12.34 -1.18
CA SER A 272 9.68 -13.12 -1.29
C SER A 272 9.83 -14.50 -1.93
N ASN A 273 11.05 -14.93 -2.26
CA ASN A 273 11.31 -16.31 -2.69
C ASN A 273 11.23 -17.24 -1.47
N PRO A 274 10.35 -18.28 -1.47
CA PRO A 274 10.19 -19.18 -0.34
C PRO A 274 11.50 -19.87 0.12
N ASP A 275 12.44 -20.13 -0.80
CA ASP A 275 13.72 -20.77 -0.48
C ASP A 275 14.64 -19.87 0.36
N GLU A 276 14.47 -18.56 0.26
CA GLU A 276 15.25 -17.59 1.05
C GLU A 276 14.75 -17.44 2.49
N LYS A 277 13.52 -17.86 2.78
CA LYS A 277 12.92 -17.81 4.13
C LYS A 277 12.99 -16.41 4.76
N GLU A 278 12.45 -15.43 4.06
CA GLU A 278 12.35 -14.05 4.54
C GLU A 278 10.88 -13.64 4.71
N LEU A 279 10.20 -13.22 3.65
CA LEU A 279 8.80 -12.79 3.66
C LEU A 279 7.97 -13.58 2.65
N ALA A 280 6.64 -13.57 2.78
CA ALA A 280 5.75 -14.24 1.83
C ALA A 280 5.56 -13.43 0.53
N MET A 281 5.59 -12.10 0.61
CA MET A 281 5.39 -11.21 -0.55
C MET A 281 5.92 -9.81 -0.29
N THR A 282 5.98 -9.00 -1.34
CA THR A 282 6.46 -7.62 -1.27
C THR A 282 5.59 -6.65 -2.04
N PHE A 283 5.42 -5.42 -1.51
CA PHE A 283 4.93 -4.26 -2.25
C PHE A 283 6.06 -3.58 -3.00
N SER A 284 5.79 -3.17 -4.24
CA SER A 284 6.65 -2.33 -5.04
C SER A 284 5.88 -1.09 -5.49
N PHE A 285 6.50 0.08 -5.42
CA PHE A 285 5.85 1.37 -5.73
C PHE A 285 6.23 1.92 -7.11
N HIS A 286 6.97 1.16 -7.93
CA HIS A 286 7.49 1.66 -9.19
C HIS A 286 6.40 2.06 -10.18
N HIS A 287 5.32 1.29 -10.28
CA HIS A 287 4.16 1.57 -11.13
C HIS A 287 3.40 2.84 -10.72
N LEU A 288 3.58 3.32 -9.49
CA LEU A 288 2.96 4.55 -8.99
C LEU A 288 3.79 5.82 -9.26
N LYS A 289 4.95 5.69 -9.91
CA LYS A 289 5.83 6.84 -10.20
C LYS A 289 5.74 7.32 -11.66
N VAL A 290 4.78 6.80 -12.41
CA VAL A 290 4.60 7.10 -13.84
C VAL A 290 4.05 8.50 -14.13
N ASP A 291 3.66 9.24 -13.11
CA ASP A 291 3.28 10.65 -13.16
C ASP A 291 4.26 11.55 -12.36
N TYR A 292 5.53 11.07 -12.20
CA TYR A 292 6.62 11.79 -11.55
C TYR A 292 7.69 12.15 -12.60
N PRO A 293 7.51 13.23 -13.37
CA PRO A 293 8.50 13.64 -14.36
C PRO A 293 9.86 13.88 -13.69
N ASN A 294 10.91 13.31 -14.24
CA ASN A 294 12.27 13.35 -13.67
C ASN A 294 12.37 12.86 -12.21
N GLY A 295 11.42 12.01 -11.76
CA GLY A 295 11.37 11.51 -10.40
C GLY A 295 10.76 12.47 -9.38
N GLU A 296 10.25 13.61 -9.80
CA GLU A 296 9.65 14.63 -8.93
C GLU A 296 8.17 14.29 -8.63
N LYS A 297 7.85 14.02 -7.35
CA LYS A 297 6.49 13.69 -6.89
C LYS A 297 5.55 14.91 -6.96
N TRP A 298 6.05 16.07 -6.53
CA TRP A 298 5.23 17.25 -6.24
C TRP A 298 5.09 18.20 -7.43
N VAL A 299 4.60 17.62 -8.53
CA VAL A 299 4.28 18.33 -9.77
C VAL A 299 2.98 17.82 -10.35
N LYS A 300 2.28 18.66 -11.09
CA LYS A 300 1.08 18.28 -11.85
C LYS A 300 1.52 17.73 -13.20
N ALA A 301 1.33 16.42 -13.41
CA ALA A 301 1.66 15.75 -14.65
C ALA A 301 0.70 14.59 -14.93
N PRO A 302 0.37 14.33 -16.21
CA PRO A 302 -0.34 13.12 -16.59
C PRO A 302 0.55 11.88 -16.33
N PHE A 303 -0.07 10.73 -16.12
CA PHE A 303 0.69 9.48 -16.03
C PHE A 303 1.12 8.98 -17.42
N ASP A 304 2.31 8.38 -17.48
CA ASP A 304 2.80 7.71 -18.69
C ASP A 304 2.24 6.28 -18.74
N PHE A 305 1.21 6.09 -19.57
CA PHE A 305 0.51 4.81 -19.69
C PHE A 305 1.38 3.68 -20.26
N VAL A 306 2.19 3.97 -21.27
CA VAL A 306 3.09 2.95 -21.83
C VAL A 306 4.15 2.54 -20.81
N GLN A 307 4.70 3.50 -20.08
CA GLN A 307 5.64 3.22 -19.00
C GLN A 307 4.99 2.42 -17.86
N LEU A 308 3.73 2.72 -17.49
CA LEU A 308 2.96 1.95 -16.52
C LEU A 308 2.91 0.46 -16.91
N LYS A 309 2.53 0.16 -18.15
CA LYS A 309 2.48 -1.21 -18.66
C LYS A 309 3.86 -1.89 -18.63
N LYS A 310 4.91 -1.20 -19.09
CA LYS A 310 6.29 -1.71 -19.09
C LYS A 310 6.77 -2.04 -17.68
N ILE A 311 6.47 -1.20 -16.70
CA ILE A 311 6.85 -1.46 -15.31
C ILE A 311 6.08 -2.67 -14.78
N LEU A 312 4.76 -2.73 -14.96
CA LEU A 312 3.95 -3.87 -14.52
C LEU A 312 4.44 -5.16 -15.18
N SER A 313 4.66 -5.17 -16.50
CA SER A 313 5.18 -6.33 -17.24
C SER A 313 6.54 -6.80 -16.68
N LYS A 314 7.50 -5.88 -16.51
CA LYS A 314 8.82 -6.18 -15.95
C LYS A 314 8.72 -6.87 -14.58
N TRP A 315 7.86 -6.34 -13.70
CA TRP A 315 7.68 -6.90 -12.35
C TRP A 315 6.95 -8.25 -12.39
N GLN A 316 5.94 -8.41 -13.23
CA GLN A 316 5.23 -9.69 -13.40
C GLN A 316 6.17 -10.79 -13.91
N ILE A 317 6.95 -10.51 -14.95
CA ILE A 317 7.90 -11.48 -15.54
C ILE A 317 9.02 -11.79 -14.54
N GLY A 318 9.69 -10.77 -14.01
CA GLY A 318 10.86 -10.98 -13.16
C GLY A 318 10.53 -11.69 -11.86
N MET A 319 9.44 -11.31 -11.18
CA MET A 319 9.00 -11.99 -9.94
C MET A 319 8.60 -13.44 -10.22
N TYR A 320 7.89 -13.71 -11.32
CA TYR A 320 7.57 -15.08 -11.73
C TYR A 320 8.82 -15.91 -11.99
N GLU A 321 9.77 -15.41 -12.77
CA GLU A 321 11.02 -16.10 -13.09
C GLU A 321 11.90 -16.34 -11.87
N GLY A 322 11.98 -15.35 -10.98
CA GLY A 322 12.75 -15.40 -9.73
C GLY A 322 12.10 -16.18 -8.60
N ASN A 323 10.89 -16.72 -8.78
CA ASN A 323 10.11 -17.39 -7.73
C ASN A 323 9.71 -16.47 -6.56
N GLY A 324 9.60 -15.16 -6.83
CA GLY A 324 9.07 -14.19 -5.89
C GLY A 324 7.55 -14.05 -6.00
N TRP A 325 6.93 -13.37 -5.02
CA TRP A 325 5.48 -13.12 -5.02
C TRP A 325 5.15 -11.65 -4.79
N ASN A 326 4.33 -11.07 -5.68
CA ASN A 326 3.89 -9.68 -5.59
C ASN A 326 2.68 -9.53 -4.66
N ALA A 327 2.67 -8.48 -3.86
CA ALA A 327 1.47 -7.84 -3.35
C ALA A 327 1.04 -6.77 -4.37
N THR A 328 -0.06 -6.99 -5.08
CA THR A 328 -0.51 -6.09 -6.15
C THR A 328 -1.53 -5.09 -5.62
N PHE A 329 -1.40 -3.81 -5.97
CA PHE A 329 -2.29 -2.74 -5.52
C PHE A 329 -2.26 -1.53 -6.44
N TRP A 330 -3.33 -0.74 -6.45
CA TRP A 330 -3.37 0.55 -7.12
C TRP A 330 -3.12 1.73 -6.20
N ASN A 331 -3.65 1.68 -4.99
CA ASN A 331 -3.43 2.71 -3.96
C ASN A 331 -3.49 2.10 -2.54
N ASN A 332 -3.09 2.91 -1.58
CA ASN A 332 -3.15 2.64 -0.15
C ASN A 332 -3.38 3.97 0.61
N HIS A 333 -3.21 3.96 1.92
CA HIS A 333 -3.35 5.15 2.77
C HIS A 333 -2.26 6.24 2.53
N ASP A 334 -1.24 5.96 1.71
CA ASP A 334 -0.14 6.88 1.36
C ASP A 334 -0.14 7.32 -0.10
N GLN A 335 -1.16 6.89 -0.86
CA GLN A 335 -1.28 7.21 -2.29
C GLN A 335 -2.65 7.82 -2.59
N PRO A 336 -2.75 8.78 -3.51
CA PRO A 336 -4.06 9.29 -3.95
C PRO A 336 -4.96 8.17 -4.45
N ARG A 337 -6.28 8.40 -4.46
CA ARG A 337 -7.26 7.44 -4.98
C ARG A 337 -6.95 7.05 -6.43
N ALA A 338 -6.84 5.76 -6.69
CA ALA A 338 -6.47 5.22 -7.99
C ALA A 338 -7.44 5.66 -9.10
N LEU A 339 -8.73 5.70 -8.80
CA LEU A 339 -9.76 6.13 -9.75
C LEU A 339 -9.55 7.57 -10.22
N SER A 340 -9.21 8.50 -9.32
CA SER A 340 -8.92 9.89 -9.67
C SER A 340 -7.56 10.07 -10.35
N ARG A 341 -6.62 9.12 -10.18
CA ARG A 341 -5.27 9.20 -10.72
C ARG A 341 -5.13 8.54 -12.09
N PHE A 342 -5.70 7.36 -12.29
CA PHE A 342 -5.54 6.51 -13.48
C PHE A 342 -6.82 6.27 -14.25
N GLY A 343 -7.98 6.62 -13.69
CA GLY A 343 -9.30 6.45 -14.28
C GLY A 343 -9.95 7.78 -14.68
N ASN A 344 -11.26 7.76 -14.69
CA ASN A 344 -12.12 8.93 -14.89
C ASN A 344 -13.16 8.97 -13.78
N ASP A 345 -12.95 9.79 -12.79
CA ASP A 345 -13.83 9.91 -11.62
C ASP A 345 -15.04 10.85 -11.83
N LYS A 346 -15.36 11.12 -13.07
CA LYS A 346 -16.49 11.98 -13.53
C LYS A 346 -17.44 11.17 -14.41
N GLU A 347 -17.33 11.33 -15.74
CA GLU A 347 -18.25 10.78 -16.72
C GLU A 347 -18.26 9.24 -16.77
N TYR A 348 -17.08 8.61 -16.61
CA TYR A 348 -16.90 7.16 -16.67
C TYR A 348 -16.44 6.58 -15.33
N HIS A 349 -17.05 7.07 -14.24
CA HIS A 349 -16.69 6.69 -12.88
C HIS A 349 -16.69 5.17 -12.66
N ASP A 350 -17.83 4.54 -12.88
CA ASP A 350 -18.00 3.10 -12.63
C ASP A 350 -17.22 2.24 -13.62
N GLU A 351 -17.24 2.61 -14.91
CA GLU A 351 -16.54 1.87 -15.95
C GLU A 351 -15.02 1.86 -15.69
N SER A 352 -14.45 3.03 -15.37
CA SER A 352 -13.01 3.11 -15.13
C SER A 352 -12.59 2.49 -13.80
N ALA A 353 -13.41 2.57 -12.74
CA ALA A 353 -13.17 1.86 -11.50
C ALA A 353 -13.15 0.33 -11.69
N LYS A 354 -14.13 -0.21 -12.43
CA LYS A 354 -14.21 -1.64 -12.76
C LYS A 354 -13.05 -2.08 -13.67
N MET A 355 -12.65 -1.24 -14.63
CA MET A 355 -11.50 -1.51 -15.50
C MET A 355 -10.21 -1.63 -14.68
N LEU A 356 -9.93 -0.67 -13.79
CA LEU A 356 -8.75 -0.72 -12.91
C LEU A 356 -8.76 -1.98 -12.04
N ALA A 357 -9.91 -2.34 -11.46
CA ALA A 357 -10.07 -3.57 -10.69
C ALA A 357 -9.75 -4.81 -11.52
N THR A 358 -10.29 -4.92 -12.73
CA THR A 358 -10.07 -6.06 -13.63
C THR A 358 -8.60 -6.21 -13.99
N VAL A 359 -7.93 -5.12 -14.35
CA VAL A 359 -6.50 -5.13 -14.67
C VAL A 359 -5.68 -5.64 -13.49
N LEU A 360 -5.90 -5.11 -12.29
CA LEU A 360 -5.12 -5.50 -11.12
C LEU A 360 -5.31 -6.98 -10.74
N HIS A 361 -6.58 -7.42 -10.66
CA HIS A 361 -6.92 -8.79 -10.27
C HIS A 361 -6.50 -9.84 -11.31
N GLY A 362 -6.32 -9.44 -12.57
CA GLY A 362 -5.79 -10.29 -13.64
C GLY A 362 -4.28 -10.54 -13.52
N LEU A 363 -3.52 -9.67 -12.84
CA LEU A 363 -2.08 -9.83 -12.62
C LEU A 363 -1.76 -10.96 -11.64
N GLN A 364 -0.53 -11.50 -11.71
CA GLN A 364 -0.04 -12.46 -10.73
C GLN A 364 0.40 -11.73 -9.46
N GLY A 365 -0.05 -12.25 -8.33
CA GLY A 365 0.21 -11.69 -7.01
C GLY A 365 -1.03 -11.77 -6.13
N THR A 366 -0.93 -11.37 -4.89
CA THR A 366 -2.08 -11.22 -3.99
C THR A 366 -2.61 -9.79 -4.11
N PRO A 367 -3.87 -9.59 -4.56
CA PRO A 367 -4.46 -8.25 -4.68
C PRO A 367 -4.77 -7.65 -3.31
N TYR A 368 -4.43 -6.37 -3.16
CA TYR A 368 -4.76 -5.54 -2.01
C TYR A 368 -5.74 -4.46 -2.45
N VAL A 369 -6.91 -4.44 -1.83
CA VAL A 369 -7.99 -3.47 -2.06
C VAL A 369 -7.99 -2.48 -0.90
N TYR A 370 -7.83 -1.21 -1.17
CA TYR A 370 -7.88 -0.18 -0.14
C TYR A 370 -9.33 0.24 0.14
N GLN A 371 -9.67 0.49 1.41
CA GLN A 371 -11.02 0.91 1.81
C GLN A 371 -11.58 2.03 0.92
N GLY A 372 -12.78 1.80 0.40
CA GLY A 372 -13.48 2.72 -0.50
C GLY A 372 -13.18 2.50 -1.99
N GLU A 373 -12.16 1.74 -2.35
CA GLU A 373 -11.86 1.39 -3.73
C GLU A 373 -12.97 0.53 -4.34
N GLU A 374 -13.53 -0.38 -3.54
CA GLU A 374 -14.56 -1.33 -3.93
C GLU A 374 -15.94 -0.71 -4.29
N PHE A 375 -16.13 0.57 -4.02
CA PHE A 375 -17.33 1.31 -4.47
C PHE A 375 -16.97 2.66 -5.12
N GLY A 376 -15.71 2.86 -5.49
CA GLY A 376 -15.27 3.96 -6.33
C GLY A 376 -15.07 5.28 -5.60
N MET A 377 -14.57 5.32 -4.37
CA MET A 377 -14.18 6.58 -3.73
C MET A 377 -13.13 7.33 -4.54
N THR A 378 -13.28 8.66 -4.59
CA THR A 378 -12.42 9.58 -5.33
C THR A 378 -11.57 10.45 -4.41
N ASN A 379 -10.63 11.21 -4.95
CA ASN A 379 -9.98 12.30 -4.23
C ASN A 379 -11.01 13.33 -3.78
N PRO A 380 -10.83 13.98 -2.61
CA PRO A 380 -11.78 14.98 -2.09
C PRO A 380 -11.67 16.35 -2.75
N TYR A 381 -10.59 16.62 -3.49
CA TYR A 381 -10.31 17.91 -4.14
C TYR A 381 -10.37 19.11 -3.17
N PHE A 382 -9.68 19.01 -2.04
CA PHE A 382 -9.60 20.07 -1.06
C PHE A 382 -8.95 21.34 -1.64
N ASP A 383 -9.67 22.44 -1.58
CA ASP A 383 -9.34 23.73 -2.20
C ASP A 383 -8.53 24.69 -1.30
N LYS A 384 -8.20 24.26 -0.07
CA LYS A 384 -7.49 25.07 0.93
C LYS A 384 -6.58 24.22 1.78
N ILE A 385 -5.43 24.79 2.17
CA ILE A 385 -4.44 24.09 3.00
C ILE A 385 -5.00 23.69 4.37
N GLU A 386 -5.94 24.44 4.94
CA GLU A 386 -6.54 24.16 6.25
C GLU A 386 -7.38 22.88 6.26
N LYS A 387 -7.73 22.33 5.09
CA LYS A 387 -8.44 21.04 4.97
C LYS A 387 -7.49 19.84 5.05
N TYR A 388 -6.20 20.04 4.79
CA TYR A 388 -5.18 19.00 4.86
C TYR A 388 -4.71 18.77 6.31
N ARG A 389 -4.40 17.53 6.66
CA ARG A 389 -4.00 17.11 8.01
C ARG A 389 -2.63 16.44 8.04
N ASP A 390 -2.20 15.92 6.91
CA ASP A 390 -0.95 15.17 6.79
C ASP A 390 0.28 16.06 6.88
N VAL A 391 1.26 15.64 7.69
CA VAL A 391 2.52 16.38 7.92
C VAL A 391 3.32 16.56 6.63
N GLU A 392 3.37 15.54 5.76
CA GLU A 392 4.04 15.64 4.46
C GLU A 392 3.40 16.74 3.60
N SER A 393 2.06 16.79 3.56
CA SER A 393 1.32 17.78 2.77
C SER A 393 1.52 19.21 3.27
N THR A 394 1.50 19.42 4.58
CA THR A 394 1.71 20.75 5.16
C THR A 394 3.15 21.23 5.00
N ASN A 395 4.13 20.34 5.05
CA ASN A 395 5.53 20.67 4.84
C ASN A 395 5.82 21.00 3.38
N ILE A 396 5.35 20.15 2.44
CA ILE A 396 5.57 20.39 1.02
C ILE A 396 4.86 21.65 0.52
N TYR A 397 3.69 22.00 1.05
CA TYR A 397 3.01 23.24 0.71
C TYR A 397 3.93 24.46 0.95
N LYS A 398 4.57 24.53 2.12
CA LYS A 398 5.53 25.60 2.44
C LYS A 398 6.72 25.59 1.48
N ILE A 399 7.29 24.42 1.21
CA ILE A 399 8.43 24.26 0.29
C ILE A 399 8.06 24.71 -1.14
N LEU A 400 6.84 24.41 -1.61
CA LEU A 400 6.37 24.85 -2.92
C LEU A 400 6.25 26.38 -2.99
N LEU A 401 5.70 27.02 -1.96
CA LEU A 401 5.65 28.49 -1.87
C LEU A 401 7.06 29.11 -1.84
N ASP A 402 7.98 28.54 -1.06
CA ASP A 402 9.38 28.98 -1.00
C ASP A 402 10.11 28.82 -2.34
N ARG A 403 9.71 27.84 -3.16
CA ARG A 403 10.18 27.64 -4.53
C ARG A 403 9.53 28.59 -5.55
N GLY A 404 8.57 29.40 -5.13
CA GLY A 404 7.90 30.43 -5.94
C GLY A 404 6.59 29.97 -6.61
N CYS A 405 6.03 28.80 -6.25
CA CYS A 405 4.67 28.45 -6.66
C CYS A 405 3.65 29.40 -6.02
N SER A 406 2.56 29.70 -6.73
CA SER A 406 1.40 30.37 -6.13
C SER A 406 0.67 29.41 -5.14
N GLU A 407 -0.13 29.95 -4.24
CA GLU A 407 -0.97 29.14 -3.34
C GLU A 407 -1.92 28.23 -4.15
N GLU A 408 -2.49 28.73 -5.23
CA GLU A 408 -3.39 27.98 -6.11
C GLU A 408 -2.67 26.80 -6.77
N GLU A 409 -1.48 27.02 -7.34
CA GLU A 409 -0.67 25.93 -7.93
C GLU A 409 -0.27 24.89 -6.89
N ALA A 410 0.14 25.32 -5.70
CA ALA A 410 0.49 24.40 -4.61
C ALA A 410 -0.71 23.54 -4.17
N ILE A 411 -1.90 24.13 -4.05
CA ILE A 411 -3.14 23.40 -3.74
C ILE A 411 -3.51 22.43 -4.87
N GLU A 412 -3.42 22.81 -6.15
CA GLU A 412 -3.67 21.91 -7.27
C GLU A 412 -2.75 20.69 -7.27
N ILE A 413 -1.48 20.86 -6.86
CA ILE A 413 -0.53 19.75 -6.69
C ILE A 413 -0.99 18.85 -5.54
N LEU A 414 -1.37 19.41 -4.39
CA LEU A 414 -1.87 18.64 -3.25
C LEU A 414 -3.15 17.87 -3.57
N MET A 415 -4.08 18.44 -4.33
CA MET A 415 -5.30 17.76 -4.81
C MET A 415 -4.98 16.46 -5.56
N GLN A 416 -3.82 16.37 -6.22
CA GLN A 416 -3.41 15.19 -6.98
C GLN A 416 -2.49 14.26 -6.20
N LYS A 417 -1.63 14.77 -5.32
CA LYS A 417 -0.48 14.03 -4.79
C LYS A 417 -0.51 13.77 -3.29
N SER A 418 -1.33 14.50 -2.52
CA SER A 418 -1.39 14.37 -1.07
C SER A 418 -1.89 12.99 -0.62
N ARG A 419 -1.31 12.47 0.47
CA ARG A 419 -1.77 11.27 1.17
C ARG A 419 -3.19 11.44 1.74
N ASP A 420 -3.57 12.65 2.14
CA ASP A 420 -4.92 12.97 2.64
C ASP A 420 -6.04 12.63 1.63
N ASN A 421 -5.72 12.60 0.33
CA ASN A 421 -6.68 12.22 -0.72
C ASN A 421 -7.27 10.83 -0.51
N SER A 422 -6.53 9.90 0.08
CA SER A 422 -7.01 8.56 0.40
C SER A 422 -7.44 8.38 1.87
N ARG A 423 -7.16 9.37 2.74
CA ARG A 423 -7.43 9.28 4.18
C ARG A 423 -8.79 9.83 4.60
N THR A 424 -9.60 10.27 3.65
CA THR A 424 -10.97 10.73 3.92
C THR A 424 -11.84 9.59 4.44
N PRO A 425 -12.85 9.89 5.28
CA PRO A 425 -13.75 8.90 5.83
C PRO A 425 -14.46 8.04 4.77
N VAL A 426 -14.62 6.75 5.06
CA VAL A 426 -15.41 5.84 4.21
C VAL A 426 -16.86 6.32 4.15
N GLN A 427 -17.39 6.38 2.93
CA GLN A 427 -18.73 6.87 2.63
C GLN A 427 -19.74 5.71 2.73
N TRP A 428 -20.32 5.49 3.95
CA TRP A 428 -21.23 4.37 4.19
C TRP A 428 -22.61 4.59 3.59
N ASP A 429 -23.13 5.82 3.67
CA ASP A 429 -24.44 6.18 3.16
C ASP A 429 -24.57 7.68 2.86
N ASP A 430 -25.76 8.13 2.49
CA ASP A 430 -26.11 9.49 2.12
C ASP A 430 -26.51 10.39 3.33
N SER A 431 -26.40 9.89 4.56
CA SER A 431 -26.67 10.64 5.77
C SER A 431 -25.53 11.62 6.12
N LYS A 432 -25.73 12.42 7.17
CA LYS A 432 -24.72 13.37 7.66
C LYS A 432 -23.35 12.67 7.84
N ASN A 433 -22.29 13.34 7.42
CA ASN A 433 -20.91 12.84 7.46
C ASN A 433 -20.75 11.47 6.76
N ALA A 434 -21.55 11.20 5.74
CA ALA A 434 -21.55 9.93 4.99
C ALA A 434 -21.80 8.69 5.86
N GLY A 435 -22.52 8.81 6.97
CA GLY A 435 -22.71 7.73 7.93
C GLY A 435 -21.44 7.29 8.66
N PHE A 436 -20.33 8.02 8.53
CA PHE A 436 -19.07 7.71 9.18
C PHE A 436 -19.10 8.00 10.69
N THR A 437 -19.58 9.19 11.09
CA THR A 437 -19.60 9.68 12.47
C THR A 437 -20.80 10.57 12.75
N GLU A 438 -21.28 10.57 13.99
CA GLU A 438 -22.24 11.55 14.50
C GLU A 438 -21.55 12.88 14.93
N GLY A 439 -20.25 12.84 15.17
CA GLY A 439 -19.43 13.99 15.56
C GLY A 439 -18.93 14.83 14.39
N THR A 440 -17.81 15.54 14.61
CA THR A 440 -17.09 16.27 13.56
C THR A 440 -15.96 15.38 13.05
N PRO A 441 -15.94 15.00 11.75
CA PRO A 441 -14.88 14.17 11.21
C PRO A 441 -13.50 14.82 11.37
N TRP A 442 -12.47 14.04 11.71
CA TRP A 442 -11.09 14.53 11.88
C TRP A 442 -10.49 15.13 10.60
N ILE A 443 -10.96 14.65 9.45
CA ILE A 443 -10.72 15.21 8.12
C ILE A 443 -12.06 15.25 7.37
N SER A 444 -12.26 16.24 6.52
CA SER A 444 -13.55 16.43 5.85
C SER A 444 -13.93 15.25 4.96
N VAL A 445 -15.21 14.90 4.97
CA VAL A 445 -15.79 13.92 4.05
C VAL A 445 -15.84 14.51 2.64
N PRO A 446 -15.53 13.75 1.57
CA PRO A 446 -15.71 14.22 0.19
C PRO A 446 -17.16 14.61 -0.10
N GLU A 447 -17.38 15.71 -0.82
CA GLU A 447 -18.73 16.25 -1.05
C GLU A 447 -19.64 15.31 -1.86
N ASN A 448 -19.04 14.40 -2.63
CA ASN A 448 -19.77 13.43 -3.49
C ASN A 448 -20.36 12.23 -2.74
N TYR A 449 -20.27 12.18 -1.40
CA TYR A 449 -20.75 11.04 -0.62
C TYR A 449 -22.25 10.75 -0.79
N LYS A 450 -23.04 11.74 -1.20
CA LYS A 450 -24.46 11.55 -1.47
C LYS A 450 -24.71 10.67 -2.69
N GLU A 451 -23.78 10.66 -3.64
CA GLU A 451 -23.88 9.88 -4.88
C GLU A 451 -23.01 8.61 -4.82
N ILE A 452 -21.81 8.70 -4.25
CA ILE A 452 -20.85 7.62 -4.15
C ILE A 452 -20.80 7.14 -2.69
N ASN A 453 -21.44 6.02 -2.39
CA ASN A 453 -21.42 5.43 -1.05
C ASN A 453 -21.79 3.94 -1.08
N VAL A 454 -21.47 3.25 0.02
CA VAL A 454 -21.69 1.80 0.18
C VAL A 454 -23.17 1.44 0.01
N LYS A 455 -24.10 2.21 0.59
CA LYS A 455 -25.54 1.92 0.51
C LYS A 455 -26.01 1.86 -0.94
N LYS A 456 -25.71 2.88 -1.74
CA LYS A 456 -26.06 2.92 -3.17
C LYS A 456 -25.37 1.80 -3.96
N ALA A 457 -24.10 1.53 -3.67
CA ALA A 457 -23.37 0.45 -4.33
C ALA A 457 -23.97 -0.93 -4.05
N LEU A 458 -24.55 -1.15 -2.87
CA LEU A 458 -25.23 -2.40 -2.53
C LEU A 458 -26.64 -2.53 -3.14
N GLU A 459 -27.26 -1.43 -3.53
CA GLU A 459 -28.58 -1.39 -4.17
C GLU A 459 -28.51 -1.66 -5.69
N ASP A 460 -27.37 -1.39 -6.32
CA ASP A 460 -27.14 -1.63 -7.75
C ASP A 460 -26.30 -2.89 -8.00
N SER A 461 -26.91 -3.93 -8.53
CA SER A 461 -26.23 -5.19 -8.87
C SER A 461 -25.15 -5.07 -9.94
N ASN A 462 -25.09 -3.96 -10.67
CA ASN A 462 -24.03 -3.65 -11.65
C ASN A 462 -22.98 -2.66 -11.11
N SER A 463 -23.01 -2.33 -9.83
CA SER A 463 -22.06 -1.39 -9.22
C SER A 463 -20.62 -1.90 -9.22
N VAL A 464 -19.69 -1.01 -8.88
CA VAL A 464 -18.26 -1.32 -8.66
C VAL A 464 -18.11 -2.40 -7.59
N PHE A 465 -18.93 -2.37 -6.51
CA PHE A 465 -18.90 -3.36 -5.43
C PHE A 465 -19.11 -4.80 -5.93
N TYR A 466 -20.14 -5.02 -6.72
CA TYR A 466 -20.42 -6.37 -7.24
C TYR A 466 -19.42 -6.81 -8.31
N HIS A 467 -18.80 -5.87 -9.00
CA HIS A 467 -17.68 -6.18 -9.89
C HIS A 467 -16.46 -6.71 -9.12
N TYR A 468 -16.07 -6.04 -8.00
CA TYR A 468 -15.03 -6.55 -7.09
C TYR A 468 -15.40 -7.91 -6.50
N GLN A 469 -16.64 -8.08 -6.04
CA GLN A 469 -17.12 -9.38 -5.54
C GLN A 469 -16.95 -10.51 -6.57
N ASN A 470 -17.29 -10.23 -7.83
CA ASN A 470 -17.13 -11.19 -8.92
C ASN A 470 -15.66 -11.49 -9.23
N LEU A 471 -14.78 -10.50 -9.20
CA LEU A 471 -13.33 -10.68 -9.35
C LEU A 471 -12.74 -11.55 -8.25
N ILE A 472 -13.12 -11.29 -6.99
CA ILE A 472 -12.70 -12.09 -5.83
C ILE A 472 -13.17 -13.53 -5.96
N LYS A 473 -14.44 -13.73 -6.37
CA LYS A 473 -15.00 -15.06 -6.63
C LYS A 473 -14.29 -15.76 -7.78
N LEU A 474 -14.00 -15.05 -8.87
CA LEU A 474 -13.26 -15.57 -10.03
C LEU A 474 -11.88 -16.05 -9.60
N ARG A 475 -11.14 -15.24 -8.81
CA ARG A 475 -9.80 -15.58 -8.33
C ARG A 475 -9.78 -16.89 -7.53
N ARG A 476 -10.79 -17.16 -6.71
CA ARG A 476 -10.88 -18.42 -5.95
C ARG A 476 -11.04 -19.65 -6.82
N ASN A 477 -11.70 -19.49 -7.97
CA ASN A 477 -12.09 -20.61 -8.83
C ASN A 477 -11.22 -20.75 -10.09
N GLU A 478 -10.43 -19.74 -10.42
CA GLU A 478 -9.60 -19.73 -11.63
C GLU A 478 -8.11 -19.78 -11.26
N GLU A 479 -7.55 -20.97 -11.39
CA GLU A 479 -6.16 -21.28 -11.03
C GLU A 479 -5.14 -20.46 -11.84
N LEU A 480 -5.47 -20.13 -13.09
CA LEU A 480 -4.56 -19.37 -13.95
C LEU A 480 -4.28 -17.95 -13.46
N LEU A 481 -5.19 -17.37 -12.66
CA LEU A 481 -4.93 -16.07 -12.01
C LEU A 481 -3.79 -16.15 -10.97
N ILE A 482 -3.48 -17.36 -10.50
CA ILE A 482 -2.46 -17.64 -9.49
C ILE A 482 -1.20 -18.18 -10.15
N THR A 483 -1.32 -19.25 -10.92
CA THR A 483 -0.18 -20.03 -11.43
C THR A 483 0.19 -19.73 -12.87
N GLY A 484 -0.68 -19.08 -13.64
CA GLY A 484 -0.42 -18.75 -15.04
C GLY A 484 0.77 -17.81 -15.19
N ARG A 485 1.65 -18.08 -16.16
CA ARG A 485 2.76 -17.20 -16.50
C ARG A 485 2.22 -15.93 -17.18
N TYR A 486 2.71 -14.77 -16.78
CA TYR A 486 2.36 -13.51 -17.41
C TYR A 486 3.10 -13.34 -18.75
N GLU A 487 2.39 -12.88 -19.78
CA GLU A 487 2.94 -12.44 -21.05
C GLU A 487 2.25 -11.13 -21.46
N ASP A 488 3.01 -10.10 -21.76
CA ASP A 488 2.45 -8.88 -22.34
C ASP A 488 2.02 -9.09 -23.79
N PHE A 489 1.10 -8.23 -24.25
CA PHE A 489 0.67 -8.20 -25.64
C PHE A 489 0.51 -6.75 -26.09
N ASP A 490 1.16 -6.37 -27.20
CA ASP A 490 1.17 -5.01 -27.76
C ASP A 490 1.50 -3.94 -26.69
N ILE A 491 2.66 -4.12 -26.04
CA ILE A 491 3.08 -3.31 -24.89
C ILE A 491 3.22 -1.81 -25.23
N GLU A 492 3.47 -1.47 -26.50
CA GLU A 492 3.61 -0.08 -26.97
C GLU A 492 2.26 0.59 -27.29
N ASN A 493 1.13 -0.12 -27.23
CA ASN A 493 -0.18 0.45 -27.52
C ASN A 493 -0.50 1.61 -26.55
N GLU A 494 -0.90 2.75 -27.08
CA GLU A 494 -1.12 3.96 -26.30
C GLU A 494 -2.51 4.04 -25.62
N LYS A 495 -3.42 3.10 -25.92
CA LYS A 495 -4.80 3.12 -25.38
C LYS A 495 -5.22 1.83 -24.68
N VAL A 496 -4.69 0.69 -25.11
CA VAL A 496 -5.10 -0.62 -24.64
C VAL A 496 -4.00 -1.30 -23.83
N TYR A 497 -4.36 -1.84 -22.68
CA TYR A 497 -3.51 -2.76 -21.93
C TYR A 497 -4.04 -4.18 -22.15
N ALA A 498 -3.25 -5.00 -22.85
CA ALA A 498 -3.54 -6.40 -23.06
C ALA A 498 -2.40 -7.28 -22.58
N TYR A 499 -2.75 -8.39 -21.92
CA TYR A 499 -1.79 -9.40 -21.46
C TYR A 499 -2.46 -10.76 -21.29
N LYS A 500 -1.63 -11.80 -21.18
CA LYS A 500 -2.06 -13.18 -20.98
C LYS A 500 -1.60 -13.74 -19.65
N ARG A 501 -2.31 -14.74 -19.17
CA ARG A 501 -1.90 -15.65 -18.09
C ARG A 501 -1.90 -17.06 -18.66
N VAL A 502 -0.72 -17.57 -18.97
CA VAL A 502 -0.52 -18.79 -19.75
C VAL A 502 -0.27 -19.97 -18.83
N GLY A 503 -1.12 -20.99 -18.93
CA GLY A 503 -0.98 -22.30 -18.31
C GLY A 503 -0.55 -23.39 -19.30
N GLU A 504 -0.63 -24.65 -18.91
CA GLU A 504 -0.25 -25.78 -19.78
C GLU A 504 -1.29 -26.04 -20.89
N ASN A 505 -2.58 -25.94 -20.57
CA ASN A 505 -3.67 -26.33 -21.48
C ASN A 505 -4.73 -25.23 -21.65
N ALA A 506 -4.53 -24.06 -21.09
CA ALA A 506 -5.46 -22.95 -21.14
C ALA A 506 -4.72 -21.63 -20.92
N GLU A 507 -5.30 -20.56 -21.41
CA GLU A 507 -4.82 -19.20 -21.15
C GLU A 507 -5.97 -18.27 -20.78
N LEU A 508 -5.68 -17.27 -19.93
CA LEU A 508 -6.54 -16.10 -19.75
C LEU A 508 -5.96 -14.96 -20.57
N ILE A 509 -6.85 -14.17 -21.13
CA ILE A 509 -6.48 -12.97 -21.90
C ILE A 509 -7.27 -11.80 -21.30
N VAL A 510 -6.55 -10.81 -20.81
CA VAL A 510 -7.12 -9.57 -20.27
C VAL A 510 -6.91 -8.47 -21.28
N ILE A 511 -7.98 -7.78 -21.67
CA ILE A 511 -7.94 -6.65 -22.62
C ILE A 511 -8.70 -5.49 -22.00
N SER A 512 -8.05 -4.33 -21.87
CA SER A 512 -8.61 -3.16 -21.18
C SER A 512 -8.31 -1.87 -21.95
N ASN A 513 -9.34 -1.13 -22.31
CA ASN A 513 -9.23 0.24 -22.80
C ASN A 513 -9.07 1.18 -21.60
N PHE A 514 -8.01 2.00 -21.57
CA PHE A 514 -7.70 2.92 -20.45
C PHE A 514 -8.24 4.35 -20.66
N TYR A 515 -9.01 4.58 -21.73
CA TYR A 515 -9.47 5.92 -22.09
C TYR A 515 -10.97 6.01 -22.35
N GLY A 516 -11.50 7.23 -22.23
CA GLY A 516 -12.92 7.56 -22.43
C GLY A 516 -13.38 7.60 -23.90
N GLU A 517 -12.66 6.96 -24.79
CA GLU A 517 -13.00 6.87 -26.22
C GLU A 517 -13.14 5.42 -26.64
N THR A 518 -14.07 5.16 -27.56
CA THR A 518 -14.13 3.85 -28.23
C THR A 518 -12.88 3.65 -29.08
N CYS A 519 -12.27 2.47 -29.00
CA CYS A 519 -11.11 2.14 -29.82
C CYS A 519 -11.22 0.75 -30.44
N GLU A 520 -10.58 0.59 -31.62
CA GLU A 520 -10.34 -0.72 -32.23
C GLU A 520 -8.98 -1.27 -31.74
N PHE A 521 -8.95 -2.57 -31.47
CA PHE A 521 -7.72 -3.27 -31.10
C PHE A 521 -7.58 -4.57 -31.91
N ASP A 522 -6.41 -4.82 -32.46
CA ASP A 522 -6.12 -6.03 -33.23
C ASP A 522 -5.95 -7.22 -32.29
N VAL A 523 -6.74 -8.26 -32.51
CA VAL A 523 -6.75 -9.49 -31.69
C VAL A 523 -6.44 -10.74 -32.52
N LYS A 524 -5.91 -10.59 -33.73
CA LYS A 524 -5.60 -11.68 -34.64
C LYS A 524 -4.70 -12.73 -34.00
N GLU A 525 -3.62 -12.32 -33.38
CA GLU A 525 -2.67 -13.23 -32.72
C GLU A 525 -3.24 -13.81 -31.41
N LEU A 526 -4.26 -13.17 -30.82
CA LEU A 526 -4.94 -13.67 -29.63
C LEU A 526 -5.93 -14.80 -29.95
N ASN A 527 -6.41 -14.88 -31.18
CA ASN A 527 -7.33 -15.93 -31.66
C ASN A 527 -8.50 -16.17 -30.68
N LEU A 528 -9.40 -15.20 -30.60
CA LEU A 528 -10.52 -15.21 -29.64
C LEU A 528 -11.77 -15.99 -30.11
N GLU A 529 -11.74 -16.64 -31.28
CA GLU A 529 -12.94 -17.29 -31.89
C GLU A 529 -13.66 -18.27 -30.94
N ASN A 530 -12.89 -19.03 -30.14
CA ASN A 530 -13.43 -20.03 -29.20
C ASN A 530 -13.25 -19.63 -27.73
N ALA A 531 -12.86 -18.37 -27.46
CA ALA A 531 -12.68 -17.91 -26.11
C ALA A 531 -14.02 -17.62 -25.42
N SER A 532 -14.16 -18.05 -24.17
CA SER A 532 -15.30 -17.69 -23.32
C SER A 532 -14.99 -16.42 -22.53
N ILE A 533 -15.98 -15.55 -22.35
CA ILE A 533 -15.86 -14.38 -21.48
C ILE A 533 -16.11 -14.85 -20.04
N LEU A 534 -15.12 -14.67 -19.17
CA LEU A 534 -15.24 -14.92 -17.74
C LEU A 534 -15.79 -13.72 -16.98
N LEU A 535 -15.38 -12.51 -17.40
CA LEU A 535 -15.81 -11.25 -16.80
C LEU A 535 -15.74 -10.12 -17.81
N SER A 536 -16.70 -9.20 -17.75
CA SER A 536 -16.69 -7.91 -18.43
C SER A 536 -17.29 -6.86 -17.51
N ASN A 537 -16.81 -5.63 -17.60
CA ASN A 537 -17.38 -4.50 -16.87
C ASN A 537 -18.58 -3.86 -17.58
N TYR A 538 -18.89 -4.29 -18.82
CA TYR A 538 -20.10 -3.96 -19.55
C TYR A 538 -21.03 -5.18 -19.65
N ILE A 539 -22.34 -4.95 -19.56
CA ILE A 539 -23.36 -6.01 -19.68
C ILE A 539 -23.39 -6.58 -21.09
N GLU A 540 -23.31 -5.70 -22.08
CA GLU A 540 -23.23 -6.12 -23.48
C GLU A 540 -21.78 -6.51 -23.80
N GLY A 541 -21.59 -7.74 -24.24
CA GLY A 541 -20.26 -8.22 -24.65
C GLY A 541 -19.63 -7.39 -25.79
N PRO A 542 -18.33 -7.51 -25.99
CA PRO A 542 -17.59 -6.78 -27.01
C PRO A 542 -18.01 -7.21 -28.42
N LYS A 543 -17.85 -6.31 -29.39
CA LYS A 543 -18.00 -6.63 -30.80
C LYS A 543 -16.66 -7.08 -31.37
N ILE A 544 -16.59 -8.33 -31.81
CA ILE A 544 -15.39 -8.88 -32.47
C ILE A 544 -15.74 -9.18 -33.93
N SER A 545 -14.97 -8.62 -34.87
CA SER A 545 -15.12 -8.88 -36.31
C SER A 545 -13.80 -8.62 -37.03
N ASN A 546 -13.51 -9.45 -38.04
CA ASN A 546 -12.29 -9.31 -38.86
C ASN A 546 -11.00 -9.18 -38.02
N ASP A 547 -10.80 -10.04 -37.05
CA ASP A 547 -9.63 -10.04 -36.14
C ASP A 547 -9.47 -8.75 -35.31
N LYS A 548 -10.52 -7.95 -35.17
CA LYS A 548 -10.55 -6.74 -34.36
C LYS A 548 -11.64 -6.80 -33.31
N ILE A 549 -11.32 -6.30 -32.13
CA ILE A 549 -12.28 -6.02 -31.05
C ILE A 549 -12.53 -4.51 -30.97
N ILE A 550 -13.80 -4.14 -30.84
CA ILE A 550 -14.20 -2.75 -30.59
C ILE A 550 -14.47 -2.63 -29.09
N LEU A 551 -13.63 -1.86 -28.41
CA LEU A 551 -13.73 -1.60 -26.98
C LEU A 551 -14.43 -0.26 -26.74
N LYS A 552 -15.43 -0.28 -25.86
CA LYS A 552 -16.10 0.92 -25.34
C LYS A 552 -15.15 1.72 -24.42
N PRO A 553 -15.51 2.97 -24.03
CA PRO A 553 -14.74 3.70 -23.02
C PRO A 553 -14.52 2.88 -21.74
N TYR A 554 -13.27 2.75 -21.32
CA TYR A 554 -12.85 1.98 -20.14
C TYR A 554 -13.37 0.53 -20.10
N GLU A 555 -13.66 -0.08 -21.23
CA GLU A 555 -14.08 -1.49 -21.29
C GLU A 555 -12.92 -2.41 -20.96
N SER A 556 -13.19 -3.37 -20.07
CA SER A 556 -12.20 -4.36 -19.62
C SER A 556 -12.83 -5.75 -19.57
N ILE A 557 -12.13 -6.74 -20.13
CA ILE A 557 -12.66 -8.09 -20.35
C ILE A 557 -11.59 -9.12 -20.00
N ILE A 558 -12.02 -10.19 -19.34
CA ILE A 558 -11.22 -11.41 -19.12
C ILE A 558 -11.81 -12.52 -19.98
N PHE A 559 -11.03 -13.00 -20.93
CA PHE A 559 -11.34 -14.18 -21.73
C PHE A 559 -10.60 -15.40 -21.20
N LYS A 560 -11.18 -16.59 -21.40
CA LYS A 560 -10.52 -17.90 -21.21
C LYS A 560 -10.59 -18.69 -22.49
N LYS A 561 -9.46 -19.25 -22.86
CA LYS A 561 -9.24 -20.09 -24.02
C LYS A 561 -8.59 -21.41 -23.63
#